data_b73202550eed04a0eb37256f7f3fa0b6
#
_entry.id   b73202550eed04a0eb37256f7f3fa0b6
#
_cell.length_a   1.000
_cell.length_b   1.000
_cell.length_c   1.000
_cell.angle_alpha   90.00
_cell.angle_beta   90.00
_cell.angle_gamma   90.00
#
_symmetry.space_group_name_H-M   'P 1'
#
loop_
_entity.id
_entity.type
_entity.pdbx_description
1 polymer ?
#
loop_
_entity_poly.entity_id
_entity_poly.type
_entity_poly.pdbx_seq_one_letter_code
_entity_poly.pdbx_strand_id
1 'polypeptide(L)'
;MRVCLIFPQSTFLEDPMVFPPLGLWWLWSVLEQAGHEVSFIDMSEHNLKPADIPRGFDVYMVSGTSPQGREIRRLGIEFQKRAVPAVLGGPHATNYPRSSRKYYPFVVRREGEQAVLKAISDIESGVSVECLSDDDIIGSNNGDVTALQKYQLGIIEEPFIGDLGTIPIPNRSYAHHYHYFLADEKGNPHRATSMFTSRGCPKRCDFCDSPNLWSRAVRYTPMPRLTEEFQQIRDLGFGGIQFYDDILPINPRRVSEMCGHLKRFGLLWRCFCRVDIITKHGGKEYLQFMRDHGLREVLIGAESGSQKILDNIHKETTVEQNAQVLQWCDEVGIRCKLSFILGLPGESRQSLDQTRLFLRKHLIETPRRLQHKVDLCSYIPMAGTPIYKAVMRQRGSGLDTDEVFDGYGYHPGEHFADFDVQWNVDAALMDHFFYEPEVLDGGPRPDEAFYKGKTGAVRQIVSTSQLSREELQKAHDEMQAEIRAAGITY
;
A
#
# COMPACT_ATOMS: atom_id res chain seq x y z
N MET A 1 -29.82 -3.77 3.91
CA MET A 1 -29.49 -3.29 2.54
C MET A 1 -28.75 -4.39 1.77
N ARG A 2 -28.82 -4.31 0.43
CA ARG A 2 -27.95 -5.08 -0.48
C ARG A 2 -26.71 -4.26 -0.78
N VAL A 3 -25.55 -4.73 -0.38
CA VAL A 3 -24.26 -4.03 -0.46
C VAL A 3 -23.36 -4.71 -1.48
N CYS A 4 -22.78 -3.93 -2.39
CA CYS A 4 -21.77 -4.41 -3.33
C CYS A 4 -20.38 -3.90 -2.92
N LEU A 5 -19.49 -4.80 -2.49
CA LEU A 5 -18.09 -4.50 -2.23
C LEU A 5 -17.28 -4.67 -3.51
N ILE A 6 -16.48 -3.69 -3.87
CA ILE A 6 -15.74 -3.68 -5.13
C ILE A 6 -14.25 -3.44 -4.88
N PHE A 7 -13.42 -4.33 -5.40
CA PHE A 7 -11.99 -4.14 -5.51
C PHE A 7 -11.65 -3.70 -6.94
N PRO A 8 -11.13 -2.48 -7.14
CA PRO A 8 -10.80 -1.97 -8.46
C PRO A 8 -9.66 -2.76 -9.12
N GLN A 9 -9.57 -2.71 -10.43
CA GLN A 9 -8.48 -3.34 -11.16
C GLN A 9 -7.10 -2.87 -10.67
N SER A 10 -6.18 -3.84 -10.55
CA SER A 10 -4.77 -3.61 -10.19
C SER A 10 -3.89 -3.65 -11.44
N THR A 11 -4.09 -2.71 -12.36
CA THR A 11 -3.41 -2.65 -13.67
C THR A 11 -1.90 -2.45 -13.59
N PHE A 12 -1.37 -2.09 -12.42
CA PHE A 12 0.05 -1.91 -12.14
C PHE A 12 0.76 -3.21 -11.73
N LEU A 13 0.04 -4.29 -11.51
CA LEU A 13 0.59 -5.62 -11.20
C LEU A 13 0.64 -6.48 -12.46
N GLU A 14 1.74 -7.23 -12.62
CA GLU A 14 1.83 -8.26 -13.67
C GLU A 14 0.77 -9.34 -13.47
N ASP A 15 0.54 -9.74 -12.23
CA ASP A 15 -0.52 -10.65 -11.82
C ASP A 15 -1.37 -9.98 -10.72
N PRO A 16 -2.57 -9.49 -11.05
CA PRO A 16 -3.43 -8.81 -10.08
C PRO A 16 -4.04 -9.74 -9.03
N MET A 17 -3.98 -11.08 -9.26
CA MET A 17 -4.62 -12.08 -8.40
C MET A 17 -3.68 -12.66 -7.33
N VAL A 18 -2.56 -12.00 -7.01
CA VAL A 18 -1.63 -12.43 -5.95
C VAL A 18 -1.87 -11.75 -4.60
N PHE A 19 -2.58 -10.60 -4.59
CA PHE A 19 -2.82 -9.81 -3.37
C PHE A 19 -4.31 -9.69 -3.08
N PRO A 20 -4.87 -10.59 -2.23
CA PRO A 20 -6.29 -10.51 -1.88
C PRO A 20 -6.62 -9.25 -1.09
N PRO A 21 -7.78 -8.62 -1.34
CA PRO A 21 -8.21 -7.39 -0.66
C PRO A 21 -8.79 -7.68 0.73
N LEU A 22 -7.93 -8.10 1.64
CA LEU A 22 -8.29 -8.54 2.99
C LEU A 22 -9.15 -7.52 3.74
N GLY A 23 -8.91 -6.22 3.52
CA GLY A 23 -9.74 -5.15 4.09
C GLY A 23 -11.21 -5.26 3.69
N LEU A 24 -11.50 -5.52 2.41
CA LEU A 24 -12.87 -5.72 1.94
C LEU A 24 -13.51 -7.00 2.50
N TRP A 25 -12.73 -8.05 2.71
CA TRP A 25 -13.22 -9.30 3.30
C TRP A 25 -13.57 -9.15 4.79
N TRP A 26 -12.89 -8.26 5.52
CA TRP A 26 -13.32 -7.87 6.86
C TRP A 26 -14.62 -7.09 6.83
N LEU A 27 -14.74 -6.10 5.93
CA LEU A 27 -15.97 -5.33 5.78
C LEU A 27 -17.14 -6.23 5.38
N TRP A 28 -16.89 -7.25 4.56
CA TRP A 28 -17.89 -8.27 4.23
C TRP A 28 -18.46 -8.92 5.50
N SER A 29 -17.59 -9.46 6.36
CA SER A 29 -18.03 -10.07 7.61
C SER A 29 -18.73 -9.11 8.56
N VAL A 30 -18.23 -7.86 8.66
CA VAL A 30 -18.85 -6.81 9.49
C VAL A 30 -20.26 -6.50 9.02
N LEU A 31 -20.47 -6.35 7.73
CA LEU A 31 -21.75 -6.02 7.14
C LEU A 31 -22.75 -7.19 7.23
N GLU A 32 -22.31 -8.44 7.02
CA GLU A 32 -23.15 -9.62 7.21
C GLU A 32 -23.60 -9.76 8.68
N GLN A 33 -22.70 -9.53 9.65
CA GLN A 33 -23.06 -9.52 11.07
C GLN A 33 -24.07 -8.44 11.44
N ALA A 34 -24.05 -7.31 10.70
CA ALA A 34 -25.02 -6.22 10.85
C ALA A 34 -26.35 -6.52 10.14
N GLY A 35 -26.50 -7.66 9.48
CA GLY A 35 -27.73 -8.09 8.83
C GLY A 35 -27.91 -7.58 7.40
N HIS A 36 -26.84 -7.15 6.73
CA HIS A 36 -26.85 -6.74 5.31
C HIS A 36 -26.54 -7.92 4.38
N GLU A 37 -27.13 -7.92 3.20
CA GLU A 37 -26.80 -8.85 2.12
C GLU A 37 -25.61 -8.29 1.34
N VAL A 38 -24.48 -9.04 1.31
CA VAL A 38 -23.24 -8.57 0.75
C VAL A 38 -22.81 -9.38 -0.46
N SER A 39 -22.44 -8.69 -1.53
CA SER A 39 -21.79 -9.26 -2.70
C SER A 39 -20.41 -8.66 -2.86
N PHE A 40 -19.44 -9.45 -3.34
CA PHE A 40 -18.08 -9.02 -3.60
C PHE A 40 -17.72 -9.16 -5.08
N ILE A 41 -17.05 -8.16 -5.62
CA ILE A 41 -16.56 -8.13 -7.01
C ILE A 41 -15.09 -7.72 -7.02
N ASP A 42 -14.23 -8.58 -7.55
CA ASP A 42 -12.88 -8.20 -7.98
C ASP A 42 -12.90 -7.89 -9.48
N MET A 43 -12.63 -6.65 -9.83
CA MET A 43 -12.68 -6.23 -11.23
C MET A 43 -11.51 -6.79 -12.05
N SER A 44 -10.41 -7.20 -11.39
CA SER A 44 -9.23 -7.76 -12.07
C SER A 44 -9.50 -9.16 -12.61
N GLU A 45 -10.29 -9.98 -11.91
CA GLU A 45 -10.51 -11.38 -12.28
C GLU A 45 -11.11 -11.54 -13.68
N HIS A 46 -12.06 -10.68 -14.03
CA HIS A 46 -12.77 -10.75 -15.31
C HIS A 46 -12.50 -9.53 -16.22
N ASN A 47 -11.49 -8.73 -15.89
CA ASN A 47 -11.15 -7.50 -16.61
C ASN A 47 -12.38 -6.58 -16.80
N LEU A 48 -13.16 -6.41 -15.73
CA LEU A 48 -14.41 -5.65 -15.76
C LEU A 48 -14.16 -4.16 -15.91
N LYS A 49 -15.02 -3.50 -16.69
CA LYS A 49 -15.11 -2.03 -16.75
C LYS A 49 -16.14 -1.54 -15.75
N PRO A 50 -16.12 -0.26 -15.33
CA PRO A 50 -17.12 0.31 -14.42
C PRO A 50 -18.57 0.11 -14.88
N ALA A 51 -18.82 0.14 -16.19
CA ALA A 51 -20.15 -0.08 -16.76
C ALA A 51 -20.67 -1.51 -16.60
N ASP A 52 -19.76 -2.50 -16.45
CA ASP A 52 -20.09 -3.92 -16.31
C ASP A 52 -20.50 -4.29 -14.87
N ILE A 53 -20.29 -3.39 -13.90
CA ILE A 53 -20.70 -3.61 -12.50
C ILE A 53 -22.22 -3.79 -12.46
N PRO A 54 -22.72 -4.90 -11.87
CA PRO A 54 -24.15 -5.19 -11.82
C PRO A 54 -24.97 -4.08 -11.15
N ARG A 55 -26.19 -3.92 -11.57
CA ARG A 55 -27.16 -3.00 -10.97
C ARG A 55 -27.99 -3.70 -9.90
N GLY A 56 -28.71 -2.91 -9.10
CA GLY A 56 -29.71 -3.43 -8.16
C GLY A 56 -29.21 -3.57 -6.72
N PHE A 57 -28.03 -3.04 -6.41
CA PHE A 57 -27.58 -2.87 -5.02
C PHE A 57 -28.06 -1.53 -4.47
N ASP A 58 -28.28 -1.49 -3.16
CA ASP A 58 -28.72 -0.28 -2.47
C ASP A 58 -27.53 0.66 -2.21
N VAL A 59 -26.30 0.11 -2.10
CA VAL A 59 -25.06 0.87 -1.96
C VAL A 59 -23.89 0.12 -2.59
N TYR A 60 -22.93 0.87 -3.16
CA TYR A 60 -21.68 0.37 -3.69
C TYR A 60 -20.51 0.87 -2.83
N MET A 61 -19.64 -0.02 -2.40
CA MET A 61 -18.50 0.32 -1.57
C MET A 61 -17.21 -0.08 -2.28
N VAL A 62 -16.34 0.88 -2.52
CA VAL A 62 -15.05 0.69 -3.20
C VAL A 62 -13.93 0.85 -2.20
N SER A 63 -12.93 -0.02 -2.26
CA SER A 63 -11.70 0.15 -1.47
C SER A 63 -10.49 -0.17 -2.34
N GLY A 64 -9.51 0.74 -2.36
CA GLY A 64 -8.30 0.54 -3.14
C GLY A 64 -7.13 1.39 -2.66
N THR A 65 -5.99 1.15 -3.31
CA THR A 65 -4.74 1.86 -3.11
C THR A 65 -4.58 3.00 -4.11
N SER A 66 -3.63 3.92 -3.89
CA SER A 66 -3.42 5.06 -4.79
C SER A 66 -3.04 4.67 -6.23
N PRO A 67 -2.28 3.60 -6.49
CA PRO A 67 -2.10 3.11 -7.86
C PRO A 67 -3.39 2.70 -8.60
N GLN A 68 -4.47 2.42 -7.88
CA GLN A 68 -5.80 2.15 -8.45
C GLN A 68 -6.66 3.42 -8.61
N GLY A 69 -6.13 4.61 -8.33
CA GLY A 69 -6.87 5.87 -8.29
C GLY A 69 -7.68 6.16 -9.56
N ARG A 70 -7.14 5.84 -10.74
CA ARG A 70 -7.84 5.95 -12.02
C ARG A 70 -9.13 5.13 -12.07
N GLU A 71 -9.07 3.88 -11.67
CA GLU A 71 -10.23 2.99 -11.69
C GLU A 71 -11.23 3.37 -10.58
N ILE A 72 -10.74 3.81 -9.42
CA ILE A 72 -11.56 4.36 -8.34
C ILE A 72 -12.37 5.55 -8.86
N ARG A 73 -11.74 6.49 -9.54
CA ARG A 73 -12.43 7.64 -10.14
C ARG A 73 -13.48 7.21 -11.19
N ARG A 74 -13.10 6.33 -12.11
CA ARG A 74 -14.03 5.84 -13.16
C ARG A 74 -15.27 5.18 -12.55
N LEU A 75 -15.10 4.41 -11.49
CA LEU A 75 -16.21 3.83 -10.73
C LEU A 75 -17.10 4.91 -10.11
N GLY A 76 -16.52 5.91 -9.46
CA GLY A 76 -17.26 7.02 -8.87
C GLY A 76 -18.11 7.78 -9.91
N ILE A 77 -17.53 8.12 -11.07
CA ILE A 77 -18.24 8.74 -12.19
C ILE A 77 -19.41 7.85 -12.66
N GLU A 78 -19.21 6.54 -12.77
CA GLU A 78 -20.25 5.62 -13.18
C GLU A 78 -21.40 5.56 -12.15
N PHE A 79 -21.08 5.55 -10.84
CA PHE A 79 -22.12 5.58 -9.81
C PHE A 79 -22.89 6.88 -9.75
N GLN A 80 -22.24 8.03 -10.01
CA GLN A 80 -22.93 9.32 -10.18
C GLN A 80 -23.92 9.27 -11.36
N LYS A 81 -23.50 8.75 -12.51
CA LYS A 81 -24.40 8.58 -13.68
C LYS A 81 -25.60 7.68 -13.38
N ARG A 82 -25.42 6.69 -12.52
CA ARG A 82 -26.49 5.77 -12.09
C ARG A 82 -27.37 6.36 -10.98
N ALA A 83 -26.97 7.48 -10.38
CA ALA A 83 -27.60 8.09 -9.22
C ALA A 83 -27.79 7.10 -8.06
N VAL A 84 -26.73 6.34 -7.74
CA VAL A 84 -26.71 5.33 -6.67
C VAL A 84 -25.77 5.74 -5.55
N PRO A 85 -26.11 5.41 -4.28
CA PRO A 85 -25.20 5.65 -3.15
C PRO A 85 -23.87 4.91 -3.33
N ALA A 86 -22.76 5.61 -3.11
CA ALA A 86 -21.44 5.05 -3.21
C ALA A 86 -20.54 5.54 -2.07
N VAL A 87 -19.70 4.63 -1.55
CA VAL A 87 -18.76 4.88 -0.46
C VAL A 87 -17.37 4.49 -0.95
N LEU A 88 -16.37 5.36 -0.74
CA LEU A 88 -14.97 5.04 -0.99
C LEU A 88 -14.22 4.90 0.33
N GLY A 89 -13.41 3.85 0.46
CA GLY A 89 -12.52 3.61 1.59
C GLY A 89 -11.12 3.16 1.16
N GLY A 90 -10.32 2.77 2.14
CA GLY A 90 -8.99 2.23 1.94
C GLY A 90 -7.88 3.29 1.89
N PRO A 91 -6.64 2.88 1.53
CA PRO A 91 -5.47 3.76 1.54
C PRO A 91 -5.62 4.99 0.66
N HIS A 92 -6.20 4.86 -0.55
CA HIS A 92 -6.43 6.00 -1.42
C HIS A 92 -7.35 7.05 -0.77
N ALA A 93 -8.50 6.63 -0.28
CA ALA A 93 -9.46 7.52 0.40
C ALA A 93 -8.86 8.19 1.64
N THR A 94 -8.01 7.46 2.38
CA THR A 94 -7.34 7.99 3.57
C THR A 94 -6.36 9.11 3.22
N ASN A 95 -5.63 8.96 2.13
CA ASN A 95 -4.58 9.88 1.72
C ASN A 95 -5.10 11.06 0.89
N TYR A 96 -6.19 10.85 0.14
CA TYR A 96 -6.79 11.84 -0.78
C TYR A 96 -8.28 12.02 -0.54
N PRO A 97 -8.70 12.37 0.70
CA PRO A 97 -10.12 12.41 1.02
C PRO A 97 -10.89 13.50 0.28
N ARG A 98 -10.27 14.67 0.05
CA ARG A 98 -10.94 15.80 -0.61
C ARG A 98 -11.20 15.54 -2.08
N SER A 99 -10.20 15.12 -2.82
CA SER A 99 -10.38 14.81 -4.23
C SER A 99 -11.26 13.59 -4.44
N SER A 100 -11.22 12.62 -3.52
CA SER A 100 -12.18 11.51 -3.52
C SER A 100 -13.62 11.98 -3.39
N ARG A 101 -13.86 13.08 -2.66
CA ARG A 101 -15.20 13.70 -2.51
C ARG A 101 -15.76 14.28 -3.81
N LYS A 102 -14.96 14.47 -4.85
CA LYS A 102 -15.47 14.81 -6.20
C LYS A 102 -16.30 13.68 -6.81
N TYR A 103 -15.98 12.44 -6.46
CA TYR A 103 -16.50 11.26 -7.12
C TYR A 103 -17.38 10.40 -6.22
N TYR A 104 -17.22 10.52 -4.91
CA TYR A 104 -17.93 9.74 -3.91
C TYR A 104 -18.60 10.64 -2.87
N PRO A 105 -19.90 10.47 -2.64
CA PRO A 105 -20.60 11.25 -1.61
C PRO A 105 -20.13 10.90 -0.20
N PHE A 106 -19.68 9.66 0.03
CA PHE A 106 -19.13 9.22 1.30
C PHE A 106 -17.70 8.71 1.13
N VAL A 107 -16.79 9.20 1.98
CA VAL A 107 -15.37 8.81 1.99
C VAL A 107 -14.99 8.38 3.40
N VAL A 108 -14.58 7.12 3.54
CA VAL A 108 -14.13 6.53 4.80
C VAL A 108 -12.60 6.60 4.88
N ARG A 109 -12.09 7.23 5.93
CA ARG A 109 -10.67 7.31 6.22
C ARG A 109 -10.25 6.26 7.25
N ARG A 110 -9.01 5.75 7.14
CA ARG A 110 -8.40 4.81 8.09
C ARG A 110 -9.13 3.47 8.18
N GLU A 111 -9.43 3.01 9.41
CA GLU A 111 -10.09 1.73 9.64
C GLU A 111 -11.57 1.79 9.27
N GLY A 112 -12.00 0.85 8.44
CA GLY A 112 -13.32 0.88 7.82
C GLY A 112 -14.40 0.18 8.63
N GLU A 113 -14.07 -0.70 9.56
CA GLU A 113 -15.01 -1.65 10.15
C GLU A 113 -16.18 -0.98 10.91
N GLN A 114 -15.90 0.09 11.65
CA GLN A 114 -16.93 0.88 12.31
C GLN A 114 -17.50 1.97 11.38
N ALA A 115 -16.65 2.56 10.58
CA ALA A 115 -17.02 3.66 9.70
C ALA A 115 -18.01 3.25 8.58
N VAL A 116 -17.93 2.00 8.06
CA VAL A 116 -18.90 1.53 7.06
C VAL A 116 -20.28 1.34 7.64
N LEU A 117 -20.40 0.93 8.91
CA LEU A 117 -21.70 0.81 9.59
C LEU A 117 -22.34 2.19 9.77
N LYS A 118 -21.52 3.21 10.09
CA LYS A 118 -22.00 4.57 10.15
C LYS A 118 -22.44 5.07 8.76
N ALA A 119 -21.66 4.82 7.71
CA ALA A 119 -22.04 5.18 6.34
C ALA A 119 -23.38 4.57 5.93
N ILE A 120 -23.58 3.29 6.24
CA ILE A 120 -24.86 2.59 5.98
C ILE A 120 -25.99 3.24 6.76
N SER A 121 -25.82 3.50 8.07
CA SER A 121 -26.83 4.14 8.90
C SER A 121 -27.23 5.53 8.39
N ASP A 122 -26.25 6.32 7.95
CA ASP A 122 -26.51 7.64 7.37
C ASP A 122 -27.32 7.51 6.06
N ILE A 123 -26.97 6.56 5.18
CA ILE A 123 -27.69 6.29 3.93
C ILE A 123 -29.12 5.79 4.21
N GLU A 124 -29.33 4.86 5.14
CA GLU A 124 -30.64 4.35 5.53
C GLU A 124 -31.53 5.42 6.15
N SER A 125 -30.93 6.37 6.86
CA SER A 125 -31.63 7.53 7.43
C SER A 125 -31.94 8.63 6.39
N GLY A 126 -31.59 8.40 5.13
CA GLY A 126 -31.84 9.37 4.05
C GLY A 126 -30.89 10.57 4.05
N VAL A 127 -29.74 10.47 4.72
CA VAL A 127 -28.70 11.50 4.63
C VAL A 127 -28.18 11.55 3.20
N SER A 128 -28.45 12.66 2.53
CA SER A 128 -27.97 12.92 1.18
C SER A 128 -26.76 13.84 1.24
N VAL A 129 -25.66 13.40 0.67
CA VAL A 129 -24.41 14.17 0.56
C VAL A 129 -24.03 14.24 -0.92
N GLU A 130 -23.93 15.46 -1.44
CA GLU A 130 -23.51 15.69 -2.82
C GLU A 130 -21.99 15.56 -2.96
N CYS A 131 -21.55 15.15 -4.14
CA CYS A 131 -20.14 15.22 -4.50
C CYS A 131 -19.70 16.69 -4.62
N LEU A 132 -18.41 16.95 -4.32
CA LEU A 132 -17.85 18.30 -4.39
C LEU A 132 -17.58 18.71 -5.84
N SER A 133 -17.77 19.99 -6.14
CA SER A 133 -17.26 20.64 -7.36
C SER A 133 -15.80 21.07 -7.18
N ASP A 134 -15.15 21.45 -8.28
CA ASP A 134 -13.79 22.02 -8.23
C ASP A 134 -13.77 23.32 -7.43
N ASP A 135 -14.81 24.16 -7.55
CA ASP A 135 -14.93 25.41 -6.79
C ASP A 135 -15.06 25.17 -5.28
N ASP A 136 -15.81 24.14 -4.87
CA ASP A 136 -15.90 23.74 -3.45
C ASP A 136 -14.53 23.35 -2.90
N ILE A 137 -13.70 22.67 -3.68
CA ILE A 137 -12.37 22.25 -3.27
C ILE A 137 -11.40 23.43 -3.16
N ILE A 138 -11.40 24.30 -4.17
CA ILE A 138 -10.57 25.52 -4.18
C ILE A 138 -11.01 26.47 -3.05
N GLY A 139 -12.30 26.67 -2.87
CA GLY A 139 -12.86 27.50 -1.80
C GLY A 139 -12.46 27.02 -0.41
N SER A 140 -12.51 25.71 -0.15
CA SER A 140 -12.11 25.14 1.13
C SER A 140 -10.61 25.32 1.43
N ASN A 141 -9.76 25.36 0.40
CA ASN A 141 -8.34 25.68 0.54
C ASN A 141 -8.08 27.14 0.95
N ASN A 142 -8.97 28.05 0.55
CA ASN A 142 -8.85 29.47 0.82
C ASN A 142 -9.52 29.90 2.14
N GLY A 143 -9.95 28.95 2.98
CA GLY A 143 -10.60 29.21 4.26
C GLY A 143 -12.11 29.58 4.10
N ASP A 144 -12.73 29.26 2.98
CA ASP A 144 -14.18 29.35 2.82
C ASP A 144 -14.88 28.35 3.75
N VAL A 145 -15.54 28.86 4.78
CA VAL A 145 -16.21 28.04 5.80
C VAL A 145 -17.31 27.18 5.19
N THR A 146 -18.02 27.67 4.17
CA THR A 146 -19.10 26.92 3.50
C THR A 146 -18.53 25.74 2.70
N ALA A 147 -17.46 25.95 1.96
CA ALA A 147 -16.77 24.90 1.23
C ALA A 147 -16.13 23.87 2.17
N LEU A 148 -15.55 24.34 3.30
CA LEU A 148 -15.01 23.47 4.34
C LEU A 148 -16.11 22.60 4.98
N GLN A 149 -17.28 23.17 5.26
CA GLN A 149 -18.42 22.42 5.80
C GLN A 149 -18.89 21.33 4.81
N LYS A 150 -19.05 21.68 3.53
CA LYS A 150 -19.39 20.70 2.48
C LYS A 150 -18.35 19.59 2.37
N TYR A 151 -17.08 19.93 2.46
CA TYR A 151 -15.99 18.97 2.45
C TYR A 151 -16.07 18.00 3.63
N GLN A 152 -16.31 18.50 4.84
CA GLN A 152 -16.44 17.67 6.04
C GLN A 152 -17.68 16.78 6.04
N LEU A 153 -18.78 17.22 5.41
CA LEU A 153 -19.93 16.37 5.18
C LEU A 153 -19.54 15.21 4.25
N GLY A 154 -19.83 13.97 4.69
CA GLY A 154 -19.52 12.76 3.93
C GLY A 154 -18.10 12.21 4.12
N ILE A 155 -17.25 12.86 4.92
CA ILE A 155 -16.02 12.23 5.41
C ILE A 155 -16.31 11.57 6.74
N ILE A 156 -16.08 10.26 6.80
CA ILE A 156 -16.28 9.44 7.98
C ILE A 156 -14.92 8.94 8.45
N GLU A 157 -14.55 9.32 9.65
CA GLU A 157 -13.32 8.88 10.30
C GLU A 157 -13.64 8.51 11.75
N GLU A 158 -13.56 7.23 12.05
CA GLU A 158 -13.76 6.71 13.40
C GLU A 158 -12.42 6.56 14.13
N PRO A 159 -12.41 6.57 15.46
CA PRO A 159 -11.21 6.26 16.23
C PRO A 159 -10.64 4.90 15.87
N PHE A 160 -9.32 4.75 15.97
CA PHE A 160 -8.69 3.44 15.77
C PHE A 160 -9.25 2.39 16.74
N ILE A 161 -9.58 1.23 16.23
CA ILE A 161 -10.13 0.12 17.02
C ILE A 161 -9.09 -0.35 18.03
N GLY A 162 -9.36 -0.15 19.32
CA GLY A 162 -8.42 -0.50 20.40
C GLY A 162 -8.22 -2.00 20.56
N ASP A 163 -9.31 -2.75 20.58
CA ASP A 163 -9.31 -4.21 20.67
C ASP A 163 -9.63 -4.85 19.32
N LEU A 164 -8.60 -5.35 18.65
CA LEU A 164 -8.76 -6.05 17.36
C LEU A 164 -9.50 -7.39 17.47
N GLY A 165 -9.70 -7.91 18.69
CA GLY A 165 -10.51 -9.10 18.93
C GLY A 165 -12.00 -8.90 18.66
N THR A 166 -12.47 -7.65 18.64
CA THR A 166 -13.87 -7.30 18.34
C THR A 166 -14.21 -7.36 16.84
N ILE A 167 -13.18 -7.37 15.98
CA ILE A 167 -13.35 -7.45 14.54
C ILE A 167 -13.65 -8.91 14.16
N PRO A 168 -14.69 -9.19 13.33
CA PRO A 168 -14.97 -10.57 12.90
C PRO A 168 -13.84 -11.16 12.04
N ILE A 169 -13.77 -12.50 11.91
CA ILE A 169 -12.89 -13.16 10.95
C ILE A 169 -13.27 -12.73 9.54
N PRO A 170 -12.31 -12.39 8.68
CA PRO A 170 -12.64 -11.99 7.32
C PRO A 170 -13.30 -13.13 6.55
N ASN A 171 -14.29 -12.78 5.72
CA ASN A 171 -14.96 -13.74 4.84
C ASN A 171 -14.01 -14.14 3.71
N ARG A 172 -13.46 -15.35 3.78
CA ARG A 172 -12.52 -15.90 2.79
C ARG A 172 -13.18 -16.81 1.75
N SER A 173 -14.49 -16.72 1.54
CA SER A 173 -15.18 -17.54 0.53
C SER A 173 -14.59 -17.32 -0.90
N TYR A 174 -14.06 -16.13 -1.15
CA TYR A 174 -13.43 -15.76 -2.42
C TYR A 174 -11.91 -16.04 -2.48
N ALA A 175 -11.30 -16.54 -1.41
CA ALA A 175 -9.85 -16.65 -1.31
C ALA A 175 -9.21 -17.60 -2.35
N HIS A 176 -9.98 -18.57 -2.85
CA HIS A 176 -9.51 -19.53 -3.86
C HIS A 176 -9.28 -18.94 -5.25
N HIS A 177 -9.76 -17.76 -5.53
CA HIS A 177 -9.50 -17.05 -6.78
C HIS A 177 -8.09 -16.45 -6.83
N TYR A 178 -7.46 -16.24 -5.66
CA TYR A 178 -6.09 -15.73 -5.54
C TYR A 178 -5.08 -16.86 -5.50
N HIS A 179 -3.93 -16.67 -6.14
CA HIS A 179 -2.92 -17.71 -6.31
C HIS A 179 -1.53 -17.25 -5.84
N TYR A 180 -1.37 -17.11 -4.55
CA TYR A 180 -0.07 -16.95 -3.93
C TYR A 180 0.42 -18.28 -3.34
N PHE A 181 1.72 -18.57 -3.49
CA PHE A 181 2.31 -19.83 -3.03
C PHE A 181 3.56 -19.58 -2.21
N LEU A 182 3.72 -20.38 -1.16
CA LEU A 182 4.96 -20.51 -0.40
C LEU A 182 5.56 -21.88 -0.65
N ALA A 183 6.88 -21.97 -0.88
CA ALA A 183 7.56 -23.23 -1.03
C ALA A 183 8.03 -23.78 0.33
N ASP A 184 7.88 -25.08 0.54
CA ASP A 184 8.48 -25.79 1.66
C ASP A 184 10.00 -25.98 1.45
N GLU A 185 10.66 -26.68 2.38
CA GLU A 185 12.11 -26.96 2.32
C GLU A 185 12.52 -27.82 1.13
N LYS A 186 11.60 -28.57 0.58
CA LYS A 186 11.81 -29.44 -0.60
C LYS A 186 11.45 -28.74 -1.90
N GLY A 187 10.96 -27.51 -1.83
CA GLY A 187 10.52 -26.73 -2.98
C GLY A 187 9.07 -26.99 -3.40
N ASN A 188 8.29 -27.78 -2.64
CA ASN A 188 6.89 -28.03 -2.99
C ASN A 188 6.06 -26.76 -2.71
N PRO A 189 5.20 -26.34 -3.65
CA PRO A 189 4.36 -25.16 -3.47
C PRO A 189 3.17 -25.45 -2.55
N HIS A 190 2.93 -24.58 -1.62
CA HIS A 190 1.76 -24.56 -0.75
C HIS A 190 0.95 -23.29 -1.00
N ARG A 191 -0.32 -23.45 -1.34
CA ARG A 191 -1.20 -22.29 -1.53
C ARG A 191 -1.32 -21.49 -0.26
N ALA A 192 -1.18 -20.17 -0.34
CA ALA A 192 -1.23 -19.29 0.80
C ALA A 192 -2.29 -18.19 0.64
N THR A 193 -2.79 -17.69 1.76
CA THR A 193 -3.68 -16.53 1.82
C THR A 193 -3.10 -15.46 2.74
N SER A 194 -3.70 -14.29 2.76
CA SER A 194 -3.22 -13.14 3.53
C SER A 194 -3.87 -13.05 4.92
N MET A 195 -3.13 -12.48 5.88
CA MET A 195 -3.58 -12.28 7.25
C MET A 195 -2.85 -11.10 7.90
N PHE A 196 -3.52 -10.43 8.86
CA PHE A 196 -2.88 -9.53 9.82
C PHE A 196 -3.01 -10.11 11.22
N THR A 197 -1.94 -10.00 12.02
CA THR A 197 -1.97 -10.32 13.46
C THR A 197 -1.91 -9.07 14.32
N SER A 198 -1.49 -7.96 13.72
CA SER A 198 -1.39 -6.66 14.38
C SER A 198 -1.56 -5.53 13.37
N ARG A 199 -1.85 -4.33 13.86
CA ARG A 199 -1.92 -3.08 13.10
C ARG A 199 -1.09 -2.01 13.78
N GLY A 200 -0.32 -1.26 12.99
CA GLY A 200 0.49 -0.15 13.45
C GLY A 200 1.98 -0.44 13.54
N CYS A 201 2.79 0.61 13.40
CA CYS A 201 4.25 0.53 13.44
C CYS A 201 4.81 1.69 14.27
N PRO A 202 5.64 1.45 15.31
CA PRO A 202 6.16 2.50 16.17
C PRO A 202 7.32 3.28 15.54
N LYS A 203 7.80 2.83 14.38
CA LYS A 203 8.92 3.45 13.67
C LYS A 203 8.55 4.78 13.02
N ARG A 204 9.58 5.59 12.71
CA ARG A 204 9.40 6.97 12.25
C ARG A 204 10.01 7.21 10.86
N CYS A 205 10.00 6.19 10.01
CA CYS A 205 10.51 6.33 8.64
C CYS A 205 9.71 7.41 7.89
N ASP A 206 10.40 8.41 7.35
CA ASP A 206 9.77 9.61 6.81
C ASP A 206 9.01 9.37 5.49
N PHE A 207 9.32 8.29 4.79
CA PHE A 207 8.66 7.90 3.54
C PHE A 207 7.45 7.00 3.74
N CYS A 208 7.20 6.52 4.96
CA CYS A 208 6.22 5.48 5.23
C CYS A 208 4.87 6.06 5.66
N ASP A 209 3.80 5.56 5.02
CA ASP A 209 2.41 5.96 5.27
C ASP A 209 1.69 5.10 6.33
N SER A 210 2.30 4.00 6.78
CA SER A 210 1.68 3.09 7.77
C SER A 210 1.12 3.80 9.02
N PRO A 211 1.82 4.80 9.62
CA PRO A 211 1.26 5.51 10.77
C PRO A 211 0.00 6.33 10.49
N ASN A 212 -0.20 6.75 9.24
CA ASN A 212 -1.41 7.45 8.83
C ASN A 212 -2.61 6.49 8.70
N LEU A 213 -2.36 5.26 8.26
CA LEU A 213 -3.38 4.21 8.08
C LEU A 213 -3.75 3.51 9.40
N TRP A 214 -2.74 3.16 10.23
CA TRP A 214 -2.88 2.24 11.37
C TRP A 214 -2.47 2.82 12.73
N SER A 215 -1.98 4.05 12.80
CA SER A 215 -1.31 4.67 13.95
C SER A 215 0.10 4.14 14.23
N ARG A 216 0.80 4.80 15.18
CA ARG A 216 2.11 4.35 15.67
C ARG A 216 2.01 3.32 16.80
N ALA A 217 0.87 3.22 17.47
CA ALA A 217 0.64 2.21 18.50
C ALA A 217 0.38 0.85 17.84
N VAL A 218 1.18 -0.14 18.20
CA VAL A 218 0.95 -1.51 17.73
C VAL A 218 -0.19 -2.13 18.53
N ARG A 219 -1.27 -2.47 17.85
CA ARG A 219 -2.44 -3.14 18.43
C ARG A 219 -2.47 -4.57 17.93
N TYR A 220 -2.69 -5.51 18.82
CA TYR A 220 -2.61 -6.93 18.52
C TYR A 220 -3.99 -7.60 18.52
N THR A 221 -4.22 -8.47 17.55
CA THR A 221 -5.35 -9.40 17.61
C THR A 221 -5.11 -10.44 18.72
N PRO A 222 -6.03 -10.70 19.63
CA PRO A 222 -5.86 -11.70 20.68
C PRO A 222 -5.55 -13.09 20.14
N MET A 223 -4.70 -13.87 20.85
CA MET A 223 -4.25 -15.17 20.36
C MET A 223 -5.38 -16.18 20.13
N PRO A 224 -6.43 -16.27 20.98
CA PRO A 224 -7.58 -17.14 20.70
C PRO A 224 -8.20 -16.83 19.32
N ARG A 225 -8.35 -15.56 19.01
CA ARG A 225 -8.91 -15.10 17.75
C ARG A 225 -8.04 -15.46 16.54
N LEU A 226 -6.70 -15.32 16.68
CA LEU A 226 -5.77 -15.78 15.65
C LEU A 226 -5.85 -17.28 15.43
N THR A 227 -6.02 -18.05 16.52
CA THR A 227 -6.12 -19.50 16.45
C THR A 227 -7.37 -19.95 15.67
N GLU A 228 -8.49 -19.27 15.86
CA GLU A 228 -9.72 -19.51 15.07
C GLU A 228 -9.48 -19.19 13.59
N GLU A 229 -8.77 -18.12 13.29
CA GLU A 229 -8.45 -17.73 11.92
C GLU A 229 -7.46 -18.70 11.26
N PHE A 230 -6.47 -19.22 11.99
CA PHE A 230 -5.58 -20.28 11.50
C PHE A 230 -6.36 -21.57 11.20
N GLN A 231 -7.34 -21.93 12.03
CA GLN A 231 -8.22 -23.06 11.76
C GLN A 231 -9.03 -22.83 10.48
N GLN A 232 -9.67 -21.68 10.33
CA GLN A 232 -10.42 -21.33 9.11
C GLN A 232 -9.54 -21.48 7.86
N ILE A 233 -8.31 -20.95 7.90
CA ILE A 233 -7.35 -21.01 6.78
C ILE A 233 -7.03 -22.46 6.43
N ARG A 234 -6.82 -23.30 7.43
CA ARG A 234 -6.57 -24.74 7.22
C ARG A 234 -7.78 -25.47 6.66
N ASP A 235 -8.97 -25.20 7.17
CA ASP A 235 -10.23 -25.82 6.73
C ASP A 235 -10.56 -25.46 5.28
N LEU A 236 -10.16 -24.27 4.84
CA LEU A 236 -10.21 -23.84 3.44
C LEU A 236 -9.11 -24.46 2.57
N GLY A 237 -8.24 -25.33 3.11
CA GLY A 237 -7.22 -26.05 2.34
C GLY A 237 -5.92 -25.24 2.05
N PHE A 238 -5.73 -24.09 2.68
CA PHE A 238 -4.47 -23.35 2.54
C PHE A 238 -3.36 -23.97 3.41
N GLY A 239 -2.16 -24.03 2.86
CA GLY A 239 -0.94 -24.51 3.52
C GLY A 239 0.01 -23.40 3.94
N GLY A 240 -0.31 -22.13 3.65
CA GLY A 240 0.55 -21.01 3.98
C GLY A 240 -0.18 -19.71 4.23
N ILE A 241 0.54 -18.76 4.86
CA ILE A 241 0.06 -17.42 5.20
C ILE A 241 1.08 -16.36 4.79
N GLN A 242 0.62 -15.30 4.11
CA GLN A 242 1.31 -14.03 3.99
C GLN A 242 0.85 -13.12 5.14
N PHE A 243 1.71 -12.85 6.11
CA PHE A 243 1.41 -11.82 7.09
C PHE A 243 1.70 -10.43 6.53
N TYR A 244 0.70 -9.55 6.60
CA TYR A 244 0.78 -8.16 6.13
C TYR A 244 1.02 -7.16 7.27
N ASP A 245 1.28 -7.63 8.48
CA ASP A 245 1.69 -6.77 9.59
C ASP A 245 2.86 -5.89 9.18
N ASP A 246 2.82 -4.60 9.47
CA ASP A 246 3.89 -3.66 9.14
C ASP A 246 5.26 -4.12 9.65
N ILE A 247 5.28 -4.82 10.79
CA ILE A 247 6.49 -5.30 11.45
C ILE A 247 6.17 -6.47 12.40
N LEU A 248 5.95 -7.66 11.84
CA LEU A 248 5.51 -8.81 12.63
C LEU A 248 6.47 -9.22 13.75
N PRO A 249 7.83 -9.32 13.52
CA PRO A 249 8.73 -9.85 14.54
C PRO A 249 9.07 -8.91 15.71
N ILE A 250 8.31 -7.82 15.88
CA ILE A 250 8.64 -6.79 16.88
C ILE A 250 8.50 -7.26 18.35
N ASN A 251 7.64 -8.24 18.61
CA ASN A 251 7.41 -8.78 19.94
C ASN A 251 7.73 -10.29 19.97
N PRO A 252 8.94 -10.69 20.43
CA PRO A 252 9.38 -12.08 20.41
C PRO A 252 8.52 -13.04 21.23
N ARG A 253 7.96 -12.60 22.37
CA ARG A 253 7.08 -13.45 23.18
C ARG A 253 5.82 -13.83 22.42
N ARG A 254 5.18 -12.83 21.79
CA ARG A 254 4.03 -13.04 20.96
C ARG A 254 4.33 -13.90 19.74
N VAL A 255 5.44 -13.65 19.06
CA VAL A 255 5.90 -14.48 17.92
C VAL A 255 6.12 -15.92 18.37
N SER A 256 6.72 -16.15 19.54
CA SER A 256 6.92 -17.51 20.07
C SER A 256 5.60 -18.23 20.30
N GLU A 257 4.60 -17.57 20.91
CA GLU A 257 3.28 -18.12 21.11
C GLU A 257 2.60 -18.46 19.77
N MET A 258 2.61 -17.49 18.83
CA MET A 258 2.04 -17.66 17.49
C MET A 258 2.71 -18.80 16.72
N CYS A 259 4.02 -18.93 16.80
CA CYS A 259 4.79 -19.99 16.17
C CYS A 259 4.36 -21.38 16.63
N GLY A 260 4.01 -21.55 17.91
CA GLY A 260 3.45 -22.78 18.44
C GLY A 260 2.15 -23.18 17.76
N HIS A 261 1.24 -22.22 17.56
CA HIS A 261 -0.01 -22.43 16.82
C HIS A 261 0.24 -22.71 15.34
N LEU A 262 1.06 -21.92 14.65
CA LEU A 262 1.39 -22.14 13.24
C LEU A 262 1.95 -23.54 12.98
N LYS A 263 2.86 -24.00 13.83
CA LYS A 263 3.43 -25.35 13.75
C LYS A 263 2.36 -26.43 13.97
N ARG A 264 1.46 -26.24 14.94
CA ARG A 264 0.34 -27.15 15.20
C ARG A 264 -0.58 -27.31 14.00
N PHE A 265 -0.85 -26.22 13.28
CA PHE A 265 -1.67 -26.23 12.06
C PHE A 265 -0.88 -26.61 10.80
N GLY A 266 0.45 -26.80 10.88
CA GLY A 266 1.30 -27.11 9.72
C GLY A 266 1.30 -25.99 8.66
N LEU A 267 1.22 -24.73 9.10
CA LEU A 267 1.17 -23.56 8.23
C LEU A 267 2.56 -23.00 7.99
N LEU A 268 2.93 -22.89 6.73
CA LEU A 268 4.08 -22.11 6.29
C LEU A 268 3.73 -20.62 6.32
N TRP A 269 4.74 -19.77 6.47
CA TRP A 269 4.46 -18.34 6.49
C TRP A 269 5.60 -17.48 5.99
N ARG A 270 5.24 -16.26 5.60
CA ARG A 270 6.15 -15.14 5.33
C ARG A 270 5.70 -13.90 6.06
N CYS A 271 6.61 -12.96 6.28
CA CYS A 271 6.28 -11.68 6.91
C CYS A 271 7.18 -10.54 6.45
N PHE A 272 6.72 -9.32 6.73
CA PHE A 272 7.57 -8.13 6.69
C PHE A 272 8.38 -8.04 7.96
N CYS A 273 9.67 -7.73 7.83
CA CYS A 273 10.53 -7.52 8.98
C CYS A 273 11.54 -6.39 8.76
N ARG A 274 12.13 -5.93 9.85
CA ARG A 274 13.20 -4.93 9.87
C ARG A 274 14.44 -5.55 10.47
N VAL A 275 15.58 -5.22 9.89
CA VAL A 275 16.87 -5.79 10.32
C VAL A 275 17.26 -5.40 11.74
N ASP A 276 16.93 -4.17 12.19
CA ASP A 276 17.18 -3.73 13.57
C ASP A 276 16.38 -4.54 14.60
N ILE A 277 15.20 -5.01 14.26
CA ILE A 277 14.38 -5.87 15.12
C ILE A 277 15.01 -7.28 15.22
N ILE A 278 15.43 -7.84 14.09
CA ILE A 278 16.08 -9.15 14.07
C ILE A 278 17.39 -9.12 14.87
N THR A 279 18.25 -8.12 14.62
CA THR A 279 19.53 -7.99 15.35
C THR A 279 19.34 -7.79 16.85
N LYS A 280 18.32 -7.02 17.24
CA LYS A 280 18.00 -6.74 18.64
C LYS A 280 17.51 -7.98 19.40
N HIS A 281 16.80 -8.88 18.75
CA HIS A 281 16.08 -9.98 19.41
C HIS A 281 16.76 -11.35 19.24
N GLY A 282 18.06 -11.39 19.03
CA GLY A 282 18.84 -12.62 19.00
C GLY A 282 19.36 -13.01 17.62
N GLY A 283 19.18 -12.15 16.59
CA GLY A 283 19.82 -12.32 15.30
C GLY A 283 19.50 -13.65 14.64
N LYS A 284 20.55 -14.43 14.37
CA LYS A 284 20.46 -15.72 13.68
C LYS A 284 19.59 -16.74 14.44
N GLU A 285 19.73 -16.82 15.77
CA GLU A 285 18.97 -17.76 16.61
C GLU A 285 17.46 -17.46 16.55
N TYR A 286 17.09 -16.19 16.52
CA TYR A 286 15.69 -15.80 16.37
C TYR A 286 15.12 -16.16 14.98
N LEU A 287 15.90 -15.96 13.93
CA LEU A 287 15.53 -16.41 12.58
C LEU A 287 15.40 -17.93 12.51
N GLN A 288 16.38 -18.67 13.10
CA GLN A 288 16.33 -20.13 13.16
C GLN A 288 15.09 -20.64 13.87
N PHE A 289 14.74 -20.03 15.04
CA PHE A 289 13.52 -20.35 15.76
C PHE A 289 12.28 -20.18 14.89
N MET A 290 12.14 -19.04 14.21
CA MET A 290 10.99 -18.78 13.33
C MET A 290 10.94 -19.75 12.15
N ARG A 291 12.10 -20.08 11.56
CA ARG A 291 12.24 -21.03 10.46
C ARG A 291 11.76 -22.42 10.86
N ASP A 292 12.11 -22.90 12.06
CA ASP A 292 11.72 -24.22 12.58
C ASP A 292 10.22 -24.29 12.90
N HIS A 293 9.56 -23.12 12.92
CA HIS A 293 8.12 -22.97 13.09
C HIS A 293 7.40 -22.48 11.80
N GLY A 294 7.98 -22.74 10.63
CA GLY A 294 7.30 -22.56 9.36
C GLY A 294 7.61 -21.28 8.58
N LEU A 295 8.44 -20.36 9.10
CA LEU A 295 8.90 -19.20 8.32
C LEU A 295 9.71 -19.67 7.11
N ARG A 296 9.35 -19.19 5.93
CA ARG A 296 10.02 -19.54 4.66
C ARG A 296 10.57 -18.33 3.92
N GLU A 297 9.93 -17.19 4.07
CA GLU A 297 10.37 -15.97 3.41
C GLU A 297 10.18 -14.75 4.32
N VAL A 298 11.15 -13.83 4.29
CA VAL A 298 11.04 -12.50 4.89
C VAL A 298 11.19 -11.43 3.83
N LEU A 299 10.35 -10.39 3.93
CA LEU A 299 10.50 -9.18 3.16
C LEU A 299 11.15 -8.11 4.04
N ILE A 300 12.30 -7.60 3.58
CA ILE A 300 13.12 -6.63 4.29
C ILE A 300 13.16 -5.34 3.49
N GLY A 301 12.69 -4.25 4.07
CA GLY A 301 12.95 -2.91 3.54
C GLY A 301 14.40 -2.53 3.81
N ALA A 302 15.29 -2.83 2.86
CA ALA A 302 16.70 -2.41 2.91
C ALA A 302 16.86 -0.93 2.54
N GLU A 303 15.98 -0.44 1.69
CA GLU A 303 15.77 0.91 1.15
C GLU A 303 16.97 1.46 0.36
N SER A 304 18.19 1.42 0.92
CA SER A 304 19.40 1.91 0.25
C SER A 304 20.64 1.15 0.72
N GLY A 305 21.63 1.05 -0.16
CA GLY A 305 23.00 0.64 0.17
C GLY A 305 23.87 1.79 0.69
N SER A 306 23.30 2.98 0.86
CA SER A 306 23.98 4.16 1.38
C SER A 306 23.50 4.49 2.79
N GLN A 307 24.42 4.51 3.78
CA GLN A 307 24.09 4.89 5.15
C GLN A 307 23.50 6.31 5.21
N LYS A 308 24.07 7.24 4.45
CA LYS A 308 23.58 8.61 4.37
C LYS A 308 22.11 8.68 4.00
N ILE A 309 21.67 7.86 3.05
CA ILE A 309 20.26 7.82 2.64
C ILE A 309 19.39 7.21 3.75
N LEU A 310 19.84 6.11 4.38
CA LEU A 310 19.12 5.50 5.50
C LEU A 310 18.92 6.50 6.66
N ASP A 311 19.95 7.30 6.94
CA ASP A 311 19.90 8.34 7.98
C ASP A 311 18.93 9.47 7.58
N ASN A 312 18.98 9.93 6.34
CA ASN A 312 18.12 11.00 5.82
C ASN A 312 16.62 10.67 5.91
N ILE A 313 16.26 9.40 5.75
CA ILE A 313 14.86 8.93 5.80
C ILE A 313 14.45 8.40 7.19
N HIS A 314 15.28 8.60 8.19
CA HIS A 314 15.08 8.10 9.56
C HIS A 314 14.73 6.61 9.62
N LYS A 315 15.43 5.79 8.80
CA LYS A 315 15.19 4.33 8.79
C LYS A 315 15.64 3.66 10.09
N GLU A 316 16.61 4.24 10.81
CA GLU A 316 17.17 3.69 12.05
C GLU A 316 17.74 2.25 11.86
N THR A 317 18.34 1.98 10.71
CA THR A 317 19.04 0.72 10.38
C THR A 317 20.37 1.04 9.74
N THR A 318 21.29 0.06 9.70
CA THR A 318 22.56 0.24 9.00
C THR A 318 22.67 -0.69 7.79
N VAL A 319 23.53 -0.30 6.85
CA VAL A 319 23.84 -1.10 5.65
C VAL A 319 24.44 -2.45 6.08
N GLU A 320 25.27 -2.47 7.14
CA GLU A 320 25.85 -3.68 7.69
C GLU A 320 24.81 -4.63 8.27
N GLN A 321 23.77 -4.09 8.94
CA GLN A 321 22.64 -4.89 9.43
C GLN A 321 21.87 -5.54 8.27
N ASN A 322 21.68 -4.84 7.16
CA ASN A 322 21.03 -5.40 5.97
C ASN A 322 21.84 -6.59 5.43
N ALA A 323 23.16 -6.44 5.31
CA ALA A 323 24.07 -7.50 4.86
C ALA A 323 24.10 -8.69 5.83
N GLN A 324 24.16 -8.41 7.13
CA GLN A 324 24.24 -9.43 8.17
C GLN A 324 22.96 -10.27 8.25
N VAL A 325 21.78 -9.63 8.22
CA VAL A 325 20.50 -10.35 8.27
C VAL A 325 20.29 -11.17 7.00
N LEU A 326 20.66 -10.65 5.83
CA LEU A 326 20.65 -11.43 4.59
C LEU A 326 21.53 -12.70 4.70
N GLN A 327 22.73 -12.57 5.25
CA GLN A 327 23.61 -13.71 5.49
C GLN A 327 22.99 -14.73 6.45
N TRP A 328 22.42 -14.29 7.58
CA TRP A 328 21.76 -15.18 8.52
C TRP A 328 20.56 -15.89 7.89
N CYS A 329 19.75 -15.18 7.10
CA CYS A 329 18.62 -15.79 6.38
C CYS A 329 19.09 -16.90 5.44
N ASP A 330 20.17 -16.68 4.68
CA ASP A 330 20.75 -17.69 3.80
C ASP A 330 21.25 -18.91 4.59
N GLU A 331 21.97 -18.68 5.69
CA GLU A 331 22.52 -19.74 6.55
C GLU A 331 21.45 -20.62 7.20
N VAL A 332 20.34 -20.02 7.67
CA VAL A 332 19.24 -20.75 8.32
C VAL A 332 18.22 -21.32 7.33
N GLY A 333 18.30 -20.96 6.07
CA GLY A 333 17.39 -21.45 5.04
C GLY A 333 16.06 -20.69 4.95
N ILE A 334 16.09 -19.37 5.13
CA ILE A 334 14.97 -18.46 4.91
C ILE A 334 15.23 -17.64 3.65
N ARG A 335 14.29 -17.63 2.69
CA ARG A 335 14.39 -16.74 1.53
C ARG A 335 14.21 -15.29 1.96
N CYS A 336 15.08 -14.42 1.46
CA CYS A 336 14.99 -12.98 1.69
C CYS A 336 14.51 -12.29 0.41
N LYS A 337 13.51 -11.42 0.53
CA LYS A 337 13.17 -10.44 -0.48
C LYS A 337 13.59 -9.08 0.04
N LEU A 338 14.61 -8.45 -0.59
CA LEU A 338 15.09 -7.13 -0.22
C LEU A 338 14.48 -6.07 -1.12
N SER A 339 13.86 -5.06 -0.52
CA SER A 339 13.32 -3.92 -1.24
C SER A 339 14.25 -2.71 -1.11
N PHE A 340 14.56 -2.08 -2.24
CA PHE A 340 15.33 -0.85 -2.35
C PHE A 340 14.48 0.23 -3.01
N ILE A 341 14.62 1.46 -2.56
CA ILE A 341 13.92 2.62 -3.09
C ILE A 341 14.95 3.60 -3.65
N LEU A 342 14.87 3.88 -4.94
CA LEU A 342 15.73 4.84 -5.62
C LEU A 342 15.04 6.19 -5.74
N GLY A 343 15.79 7.27 -5.60
CA GLY A 343 15.27 8.64 -5.66
C GLY A 343 14.79 9.19 -4.32
N LEU A 344 15.18 8.56 -3.22
CA LEU A 344 14.93 9.08 -1.86
C LEU A 344 15.58 10.44 -1.63
N PRO A 345 15.13 11.25 -0.63
CA PRO A 345 15.71 12.55 -0.34
C PRO A 345 17.22 12.52 -0.13
N GLY A 346 17.94 13.32 -0.89
CA GLY A 346 19.38 13.39 -0.85
C GLY A 346 20.11 12.35 -1.70
N GLU A 347 19.38 11.56 -2.50
CA GLU A 347 19.96 10.59 -3.44
C GLU A 347 20.93 11.29 -4.40
N SER A 348 22.08 10.69 -4.61
CA SER A 348 23.16 11.17 -5.46
C SER A 348 23.79 10.01 -6.23
N ARG A 349 24.58 10.30 -7.24
CA ARG A 349 25.33 9.25 -7.97
C ARG A 349 26.15 8.36 -7.03
N GLN A 350 26.81 8.97 -6.06
CA GLN A 350 27.58 8.22 -5.07
C GLN A 350 26.71 7.27 -4.24
N SER A 351 25.52 7.69 -3.80
CA SER A 351 24.64 6.82 -3.02
C SER A 351 24.02 5.70 -3.87
N LEU A 352 23.71 5.97 -5.13
CA LEU A 352 23.30 4.93 -6.08
C LEU A 352 24.41 3.90 -6.34
N ASP A 353 25.67 4.35 -6.51
CA ASP A 353 26.83 3.46 -6.67
C ASP A 353 27.03 2.60 -5.41
N GLN A 354 26.79 3.15 -4.21
CA GLN A 354 26.81 2.37 -2.97
C GLN A 354 25.70 1.31 -2.94
N THR A 355 24.49 1.65 -3.39
CA THR A 355 23.40 0.67 -3.50
C THR A 355 23.73 -0.43 -4.52
N ARG A 356 24.23 -0.05 -5.69
CA ARG A 356 24.71 -1.01 -6.71
C ARG A 356 25.82 -1.91 -6.19
N LEU A 357 26.80 -1.35 -5.47
CA LEU A 357 27.87 -2.11 -4.87
C LEU A 357 27.37 -3.10 -3.81
N PHE A 358 26.37 -2.70 -2.99
CA PHE A 358 25.72 -3.60 -2.04
C PHE A 358 25.09 -4.80 -2.75
N LEU A 359 24.29 -4.55 -3.80
CA LEU A 359 23.65 -5.60 -4.58
C LEU A 359 24.65 -6.56 -5.21
N ARG A 360 25.70 -6.02 -5.85
CA ARG A 360 26.76 -6.83 -6.45
C ARG A 360 27.46 -7.68 -5.41
N LYS A 361 27.99 -7.07 -4.35
CA LYS A 361 28.77 -7.75 -3.30
C LYS A 361 27.97 -8.82 -2.57
N HIS A 362 26.71 -8.53 -2.21
CA HIS A 362 25.97 -9.37 -1.28
C HIS A 362 24.96 -10.32 -1.94
N LEU A 363 24.62 -10.11 -3.21
CA LEU A 363 23.62 -10.93 -3.91
C LEU A 363 24.16 -11.55 -5.19
N ILE A 364 24.95 -10.80 -5.99
CA ILE A 364 25.40 -11.26 -7.32
C ILE A 364 26.72 -12.03 -7.20
N GLU A 365 27.72 -11.44 -6.57
CA GLU A 365 29.11 -11.99 -6.51
C GLU A 365 29.30 -12.98 -5.37
N THR A 366 28.50 -12.92 -4.31
CA THR A 366 28.58 -13.85 -3.18
C THR A 366 27.71 -15.08 -3.45
N PRO A 367 28.28 -16.28 -3.53
CA PRO A 367 27.48 -17.50 -3.64
C PRO A 367 26.51 -17.62 -2.47
N ARG A 368 25.24 -17.83 -2.77
CA ARG A 368 24.16 -18.00 -1.81
C ARG A 368 23.57 -19.41 -1.87
N ARG A 369 23.17 -19.92 -0.72
CA ARG A 369 22.48 -21.20 -0.60
C ARG A 369 21.08 -21.15 -1.21
N LEU A 370 20.43 -20.00 -1.07
CA LEU A 370 19.08 -19.76 -1.55
C LEU A 370 19.06 -18.68 -2.64
N GLN A 371 18.12 -18.81 -3.55
CA GLN A 371 17.79 -17.72 -4.46
C GLN A 371 16.98 -16.65 -3.71
N HIS A 372 17.66 -15.59 -3.28
CA HIS A 372 17.02 -14.41 -2.72
C HIS A 372 16.38 -13.56 -3.82
N LYS A 373 15.49 -12.65 -3.43
CA LYS A 373 14.77 -11.77 -4.35
C LYS A 373 15.13 -10.31 -4.09
N VAL A 374 15.00 -9.47 -5.11
CA VAL A 374 15.22 -8.03 -5.01
C VAL A 374 14.08 -7.29 -5.67
N ASP A 375 13.53 -6.29 -4.96
CA ASP A 375 12.69 -5.24 -5.57
C ASP A 375 13.51 -3.96 -5.65
N LEU A 376 13.53 -3.35 -6.83
CA LEU A 376 13.96 -1.97 -7.02
C LEU A 376 12.74 -1.11 -7.34
N CYS A 377 12.40 -0.23 -6.43
CA CYS A 377 11.25 0.67 -6.56
C CYS A 377 11.72 2.10 -6.76
N SER A 378 10.99 2.88 -7.53
CA SER A 378 11.14 4.33 -7.55
C SER A 378 10.49 4.93 -6.32
N TYR A 379 11.11 5.96 -5.75
CA TYR A 379 10.46 6.72 -4.70
C TYR A 379 9.26 7.47 -5.25
N ILE A 380 8.12 7.22 -4.66
CA ILE A 380 6.87 7.92 -4.91
C ILE A 380 6.47 8.62 -3.61
N PRO A 381 6.40 9.97 -3.60
CA PRO A 381 5.94 10.68 -2.42
C PRO A 381 4.46 10.41 -2.18
N MET A 382 4.17 9.81 -1.04
CA MET A 382 2.81 9.48 -0.63
C MET A 382 2.25 10.59 0.25
N ALA A 383 1.04 11.05 -0.02
CA ALA A 383 0.35 12.01 0.84
C ALA A 383 0.27 11.47 2.29
N GLY A 384 0.34 12.37 3.26
CA GLY A 384 0.36 11.97 4.67
C GLY A 384 1.75 11.67 5.24
N THR A 385 2.77 11.36 4.40
CA THR A 385 4.13 11.10 4.88
C THR A 385 4.88 12.37 5.30
N PRO A 386 5.84 12.29 6.26
CA PRO A 386 6.66 13.43 6.64
C PRO A 386 7.43 14.06 5.47
N ILE A 387 7.99 13.25 4.58
CA ILE A 387 8.73 13.76 3.40
C ILE A 387 7.79 14.55 2.49
N TYR A 388 6.62 14.01 2.19
CA TYR A 388 5.62 14.71 1.38
C TYR A 388 5.30 16.08 1.99
N LYS A 389 4.99 16.13 3.29
CA LYS A 389 4.69 17.37 4.01
C LYS A 389 5.86 18.36 4.00
N ALA A 390 7.10 17.87 4.14
CA ALA A 390 8.30 18.72 4.09
C ALA A 390 8.48 19.35 2.70
N VAL A 391 8.35 18.57 1.64
CA VAL A 391 8.47 19.07 0.27
C VAL A 391 7.37 20.08 -0.05
N MET A 392 6.14 19.83 0.35
CA MET A 392 5.02 20.75 0.12
C MET A 392 5.20 22.09 0.85
N ARG A 393 5.77 22.08 2.07
CA ARG A 393 6.11 23.33 2.79
C ARG A 393 7.18 24.16 2.09
N GLN A 394 8.22 23.53 1.56
CA GLN A 394 9.30 24.24 0.83
C GLN A 394 8.79 24.98 -0.39
N ARG A 395 7.67 24.56 -0.96
CA ARG A 395 7.05 25.18 -2.14
C ARG A 395 6.31 26.49 -1.85
N GLY A 396 6.13 26.84 -0.59
CA GLY A 396 5.40 28.05 -0.23
C GLY A 396 3.93 28.04 -0.62
N SER A 397 3.38 26.87 -0.97
CA SER A 397 1.95 26.71 -1.09
C SER A 397 1.38 26.71 0.32
N GLY A 398 0.62 27.74 0.70
CA GLY A 398 -0.22 27.74 1.89
C GLY A 398 -1.37 26.72 1.82
N LEU A 399 -1.26 25.77 0.89
CA LEU A 399 -2.19 24.67 0.70
C LEU A 399 -1.95 23.63 1.78
N ASP A 400 -2.99 23.27 2.45
CA ASP A 400 -2.98 22.16 3.40
C ASP A 400 -2.49 20.91 2.66
N THR A 401 -1.42 20.34 3.17
CA THR A 401 -0.56 19.38 2.48
C THR A 401 -1.22 18.04 2.15
N ASP A 402 -2.41 17.78 2.67
CA ASP A 402 -3.10 16.51 2.47
C ASP A 402 -3.87 16.42 1.14
N GLU A 403 -3.87 17.50 0.32
CA GLU A 403 -4.87 17.61 -0.74
C GLU A 403 -4.33 17.99 -2.13
N VAL A 404 -3.05 18.21 -2.26
CA VAL A 404 -2.45 18.66 -3.54
C VAL A 404 -2.14 17.50 -4.49
N PHE A 405 -2.14 16.27 -4.00
CA PHE A 405 -1.85 15.09 -4.80
C PHE A 405 -3.05 14.16 -4.90
N ASP A 406 -3.86 14.45 -5.88
CA ASP A 406 -4.86 13.53 -6.35
C ASP A 406 -4.33 12.72 -7.53
N GLY A 407 -4.23 11.44 -7.32
CA GLY A 407 -4.05 10.53 -8.43
C GLY A 407 -2.63 10.39 -8.94
N TYR A 408 -1.78 9.84 -8.13
CA TYR A 408 -0.54 9.27 -8.60
C TYR A 408 -0.84 8.04 -9.47
N GLY A 409 -0.80 8.23 -10.80
CA GLY A 409 -0.81 7.10 -11.72
C GLY A 409 0.54 6.40 -11.67
N TYR A 410 0.63 5.24 -11.05
CA TYR A 410 1.73 4.31 -11.30
C TYR A 410 1.52 3.72 -12.69
N HIS A 411 2.45 4.00 -13.61
CA HIS A 411 2.44 3.38 -14.93
C HIS A 411 3.40 2.19 -14.93
N PRO A 412 2.93 0.96 -15.20
CA PRO A 412 3.82 -0.18 -15.37
C PRO A 412 4.88 0.11 -16.44
N GLY A 413 6.16 -0.07 -16.09
CA GLY A 413 7.29 0.19 -16.99
C GLY A 413 7.86 1.61 -16.99
N GLU A 414 7.24 2.57 -16.27
CA GLU A 414 7.74 3.92 -16.14
C GLU A 414 8.09 4.22 -14.67
N HIS A 415 9.25 3.77 -14.23
CA HIS A 415 9.65 3.83 -12.82
C HIS A 415 9.79 5.25 -12.25
N PHE A 416 10.14 6.24 -13.09
CA PHE A 416 10.30 7.64 -12.67
C PHE A 416 9.47 8.60 -13.54
N ALA A 417 8.42 8.08 -14.16
CA ALA A 417 7.72 8.72 -15.25
C ALA A 417 7.30 10.15 -14.95
N ASP A 418 6.75 10.46 -13.82
CA ASP A 418 6.20 11.78 -13.54
C ASP A 418 6.75 12.41 -12.27
N PHE A 419 7.91 11.92 -11.84
CA PHE A 419 8.52 12.32 -10.58
C PHE A 419 8.74 13.82 -10.47
N ASP A 420 9.26 14.45 -11.54
CA ASP A 420 9.54 15.89 -11.57
C ASP A 420 8.29 16.74 -11.84
N VAL A 421 7.33 16.21 -12.55
CA VAL A 421 6.09 16.92 -12.92
C VAL A 421 5.12 16.97 -11.74
N GLN A 422 5.02 15.92 -10.99
CA GLN A 422 4.04 15.76 -9.91
C GLN A 422 4.20 16.74 -8.77
N TRP A 423 5.42 17.14 -8.51
CA TRP A 423 5.73 18.07 -7.46
C TRP A 423 5.29 19.51 -7.72
N ASN A 424 4.87 19.83 -8.94
CA ASN A 424 4.70 21.20 -9.39
C ASN A 424 3.28 21.61 -9.76
N VAL A 425 2.33 20.71 -9.65
CA VAL A 425 1.01 20.95 -10.22
C VAL A 425 0.01 21.18 -9.10
N ASP A 426 -0.91 22.14 -9.25
CA ASP A 426 -2.03 22.26 -8.34
C ASP A 426 -3.02 21.09 -8.51
N ALA A 427 -3.94 20.92 -7.55
CA ALA A 427 -4.84 19.78 -7.52
C ALA A 427 -5.67 19.65 -8.80
N ALA A 428 -6.15 20.76 -9.36
CA ALA A 428 -6.99 20.74 -10.56
C ALA A 428 -6.19 20.29 -11.79
N LEU A 429 -4.94 20.71 -11.88
CA LEU A 429 -4.06 20.34 -12.98
C LEU A 429 -3.60 18.90 -12.86
N MET A 430 -3.33 18.42 -11.64
CA MET A 430 -3.01 17.03 -11.39
C MET A 430 -4.18 16.11 -11.75
N ASP A 431 -5.39 16.52 -11.41
CA ASP A 431 -6.61 15.81 -11.79
C ASP A 431 -6.71 15.68 -13.31
N HIS A 432 -6.47 16.77 -14.04
CA HIS A 432 -6.41 16.74 -15.50
C HIS A 432 -5.33 15.81 -16.03
N PHE A 433 -4.11 15.91 -15.51
CA PHE A 433 -2.97 15.12 -15.96
C PHE A 433 -3.15 13.62 -15.74
N PHE A 434 -3.63 13.21 -14.56
CA PHE A 434 -3.75 11.80 -14.22
C PHE A 434 -5.05 11.14 -14.71
N TYR A 435 -6.08 11.94 -14.92
CA TYR A 435 -7.39 11.41 -15.18
C TYR A 435 -7.95 11.71 -16.57
N GLU A 436 -7.28 12.54 -17.35
CA GLU A 436 -7.66 12.70 -18.76
C GLU A 436 -7.30 11.44 -19.56
N PRO A 437 -8.26 10.77 -20.19
CA PRO A 437 -8.05 9.50 -20.88
C PRO A 437 -6.94 9.56 -21.94
N GLU A 438 -6.84 10.69 -22.66
CA GLU A 438 -5.87 10.90 -23.72
C GLU A 438 -4.43 10.91 -23.23
N VAL A 439 -4.22 11.32 -21.98
CA VAL A 439 -2.90 11.33 -21.34
C VAL A 439 -2.57 9.96 -20.75
N LEU A 440 -3.58 9.28 -20.21
CA LEU A 440 -3.42 8.04 -19.48
C LEU A 440 -3.37 6.79 -20.36
N ASP A 441 -3.98 6.84 -21.54
CA ASP A 441 -4.02 5.71 -22.49
C ASP A 441 -2.90 5.75 -23.54
N GLY A 442 -1.75 6.36 -23.20
CA GLY A 442 -0.57 6.41 -24.07
C GLY A 442 -0.58 7.59 -25.07
N GLY A 443 -1.44 8.57 -24.84
CA GLY A 443 -1.38 9.85 -25.55
C GLY A 443 -0.08 10.62 -25.22
N PRO A 444 0.28 11.64 -26.02
CA PRO A 444 1.47 12.45 -25.75
C PRO A 444 1.32 13.11 -24.39
N ARG A 445 2.37 13.01 -23.57
CA ARG A 445 2.42 13.70 -22.28
C ARG A 445 2.34 15.20 -22.50
N PRO A 446 1.58 15.91 -21.65
CA PRO A 446 1.60 17.35 -21.66
C PRO A 446 3.03 17.86 -21.44
N ASP A 447 3.52 18.65 -22.35
CA ASP A 447 4.83 19.30 -22.22
C ASP A 447 4.79 20.49 -21.24
N GLU A 448 5.93 21.11 -21.02
CA GLU A 448 6.05 22.28 -20.16
C GLU A 448 5.16 23.45 -20.62
N ALA A 449 4.93 23.59 -21.93
CA ALA A 449 4.09 24.64 -22.48
C ALA A 449 2.60 24.40 -22.13
N PHE A 450 2.15 23.14 -22.12
CA PHE A 450 0.81 22.79 -21.68
C PHE A 450 0.56 23.23 -20.23
N TYR A 451 1.51 22.93 -19.33
CA TYR A 451 1.37 23.32 -17.93
C TYR A 451 1.41 24.83 -17.72
N LYS A 452 2.33 25.52 -18.42
CA LYS A 452 2.39 26.99 -18.41
C LYS A 452 1.08 27.62 -18.89
N GLY A 453 0.50 27.05 -19.93
CA GLY A 453 -0.80 27.51 -20.46
C GLY A 453 -1.96 27.33 -19.47
N LYS A 454 -1.94 26.28 -18.65
CA LYS A 454 -3.00 25.98 -17.67
C LYS A 454 -2.87 26.79 -16.38
N THR A 455 -1.68 27.05 -15.90
CA THR A 455 -1.47 27.66 -14.58
C THR A 455 -0.88 29.07 -14.62
N GLY A 456 -0.31 29.52 -15.75
CA GLY A 456 0.36 30.81 -15.86
C GLY A 456 1.60 31.00 -14.99
N ALA A 457 2.01 30.00 -14.22
CA ALA A 457 3.12 30.06 -13.30
C ALA A 457 4.39 29.46 -13.89
N VAL A 458 5.52 30.13 -13.71
CA VAL A 458 6.86 29.55 -13.89
C VAL A 458 7.08 28.59 -12.73
N ARG A 459 7.42 27.36 -13.02
CA ARG A 459 7.56 26.33 -12.01
C ARG A 459 8.99 25.93 -11.82
N GLN A 460 9.35 25.88 -10.58
CA GLN A 460 10.60 25.31 -10.16
C GLN A 460 10.35 23.84 -9.83
N ILE A 461 10.95 22.96 -10.60
CA ILE A 461 10.90 21.52 -10.33
C ILE A 461 11.71 21.27 -9.07
N VAL A 462 11.08 20.74 -8.05
CA VAL A 462 11.74 20.36 -6.79
C VAL A 462 11.87 18.85 -6.78
N SER A 463 13.05 18.37 -7.11
CA SER A 463 13.39 16.95 -6.98
C SER A 463 13.68 16.60 -5.52
N THR A 464 13.27 15.41 -5.07
CA THR A 464 13.68 14.86 -3.77
C THR A 464 15.13 14.36 -3.83
N SER A 465 15.64 14.08 -5.02
CA SER A 465 16.99 13.60 -5.33
C SER A 465 17.84 14.74 -5.90
N GLN A 466 19.16 14.58 -5.83
CA GLN A 466 20.12 15.46 -6.53
C GLN A 466 20.31 15.08 -8.01
N LEU A 467 19.67 14.00 -8.43
CA LEU A 467 19.76 13.44 -9.78
C LEU A 467 18.53 13.80 -10.59
N SER A 468 18.70 13.94 -11.91
CA SER A 468 17.60 14.04 -12.84
C SER A 468 16.83 12.71 -12.91
N ARG A 469 15.59 12.78 -13.40
CA ARG A 469 14.78 11.61 -13.71
C ARG A 469 15.52 10.62 -14.63
N GLU A 470 16.15 11.12 -15.68
CA GLU A 470 16.89 10.29 -16.64
C GLU A 470 18.06 9.56 -15.99
N GLU A 471 18.78 10.21 -15.08
CA GLU A 471 19.87 9.59 -14.33
C GLU A 471 19.36 8.51 -13.37
N LEU A 472 18.24 8.74 -12.69
CA LEU A 472 17.58 7.75 -11.82
C LEU A 472 17.07 6.56 -12.62
N GLN A 473 16.38 6.81 -13.75
CA GLN A 473 15.89 5.75 -14.63
C GLN A 473 17.03 4.90 -15.18
N LYS A 474 18.08 5.52 -15.65
CA LYS A 474 19.27 4.82 -16.15
C LYS A 474 19.91 3.95 -15.07
N ALA A 475 20.08 4.47 -13.85
CA ALA A 475 20.63 3.71 -12.74
C ALA A 475 19.74 2.52 -12.35
N HIS A 476 18.42 2.72 -12.34
CA HIS A 476 17.46 1.65 -12.12
C HIS A 476 17.59 0.54 -13.16
N ASP A 477 17.58 0.90 -14.46
CA ASP A 477 17.62 -0.07 -15.56
C ASP A 477 18.93 -0.85 -15.57
N GLU A 478 20.06 -0.18 -15.29
CA GLU A 478 21.37 -0.85 -15.18
C GLU A 478 21.39 -1.85 -14.01
N MET A 479 20.91 -1.48 -12.82
CA MET A 479 20.83 -2.38 -11.67
C MET A 479 19.88 -3.55 -11.92
N GLN A 480 18.74 -3.29 -12.55
CA GLN A 480 17.79 -4.34 -12.95
C GLN A 480 18.41 -5.33 -13.95
N ALA A 481 19.16 -4.83 -14.93
CA ALA A 481 19.85 -5.70 -15.89
C ALA A 481 20.88 -6.60 -15.20
N GLU A 482 21.65 -6.08 -14.25
CA GLU A 482 22.61 -6.87 -13.47
C GLU A 482 21.91 -7.95 -12.61
N ILE A 483 20.82 -7.60 -11.95
CA ILE A 483 20.02 -8.52 -11.13
C ILE A 483 19.45 -9.65 -12.01
N ARG A 484 18.87 -9.31 -13.16
CA ARG A 484 18.32 -10.31 -14.10
C ARG A 484 19.41 -11.22 -14.68
N ALA A 485 20.55 -10.64 -15.06
CA ALA A 485 21.69 -11.41 -15.59
C ALA A 485 22.25 -12.41 -14.57
N ALA A 486 22.13 -12.10 -13.27
CA ALA A 486 22.49 -13.01 -12.19
C ALA A 486 21.41 -14.05 -11.87
N GLY A 487 20.29 -14.09 -12.60
CA GLY A 487 19.18 -15.01 -12.37
C GLY A 487 18.39 -14.72 -11.08
N ILE A 488 18.52 -13.53 -10.52
CA ILE A 488 17.76 -13.10 -9.34
C ILE A 488 16.41 -12.57 -9.79
N THR A 489 15.32 -13.09 -9.22
CA THR A 489 13.94 -12.73 -9.58
C THR A 489 13.35 -11.71 -8.58
N TYR A 490 12.20 -11.14 -8.95
CA TYR A 490 11.41 -10.24 -8.09
C TYR A 490 10.68 -10.98 -6.97
#